data_44c53fd2cc9827f1dae61e49e4aa1f44
#
_entry.id   44c53fd2cc9827f1dae61e49e4aa1f44
#
_cell.length_a   1.000
_cell.length_b   1.000
_cell.length_c   1.000
_cell.angle_alpha   90.00
_cell.angle_beta   90.00
_cell.angle_gamma   90.00
#
_symmetry.space_group_name_H-M   'P 1'
#
loop_
_entity.id
_entity.type
_entity.pdbx_description
1 polymer ?
#
loop_
_entity_poly.entity_id
_entity_poly.type
_entity_poly.pdbx_seq_one_letter_code
_entity_poly.pdbx_strand_id
1 'polypeptide(L)'
;MGAGRRAAALGKKVAMIENRVIGGTCVNVGCVPKKVMLNLASYLEEASLFKDYGVNGTEGLKLDFPAFKERRDAYVKRLNGIYSNNIAK
;
A
#
# COMPACT_ATOMS: atom_id res chain seq x y z
N MET A 1 0.63 -16.29 -1.92
CA MET A 1 -0.54 -16.33 -1.02
C MET A 1 -1.85 -16.71 -1.72
N GLY A 2 -2.23 -16.15 -2.85
CA GLY A 2 -3.50 -16.45 -3.52
C GLY A 2 -3.68 -17.93 -3.85
N ALA A 3 -2.70 -18.55 -4.50
CA ALA A 3 -2.75 -19.96 -4.87
C ALA A 3 -2.84 -20.89 -3.64
N GLY A 4 -2.04 -20.62 -2.60
CA GLY A 4 -2.06 -21.41 -1.37
C GLY A 4 -3.43 -21.35 -0.69
N ARG A 5 -4.02 -20.17 -0.54
CA ARG A 5 -5.36 -20.03 0.03
C ARG A 5 -6.43 -20.74 -0.81
N ARG A 6 -6.34 -20.66 -2.13
CA ARG A 6 -7.28 -21.35 -3.01
C ARG A 6 -7.17 -22.87 -2.89
N ALA A 7 -5.95 -23.39 -2.83
CA ALA A 7 -5.74 -24.83 -2.64
C ALA A 7 -6.27 -25.29 -1.26
N ALA A 8 -6.03 -24.54 -0.19
CA ALA A 8 -6.58 -24.82 1.13
C ALA A 8 -8.11 -24.82 1.14
N ALA A 9 -8.74 -23.84 0.47
CA ALA A 9 -10.19 -23.78 0.32
C ALA A 9 -10.79 -24.98 -0.45
N LEU A 10 -9.97 -25.67 -1.24
CA LEU A 10 -10.31 -26.92 -1.93
C LEU A 10 -9.93 -28.17 -1.11
N GLY A 11 -9.71 -28.03 0.18
CA GLY A 11 -9.41 -29.14 1.09
C GLY A 11 -7.99 -29.71 0.98
N LYS A 12 -7.07 -29.01 0.29
CA LYS A 12 -5.69 -29.47 0.16
C LYS A 12 -4.84 -29.04 1.37
N LYS A 13 -3.93 -29.89 1.79
CA LYS A 13 -2.91 -29.53 2.77
C LYS A 13 -1.87 -28.62 2.08
N VAL A 14 -1.67 -27.43 2.59
CA VAL A 14 -0.79 -26.41 2.00
C VAL A 14 0.20 -25.92 3.04
N ALA A 15 1.47 -25.87 2.68
CA ALA A 15 2.51 -25.16 3.43
C ALA A 15 3.01 -23.99 2.61
N MET A 16 3.13 -22.82 3.25
CA MET A 16 3.74 -21.64 2.65
C MET A 16 5.00 -21.29 3.42
N ILE A 17 6.09 -21.11 2.69
CA ILE A 17 7.40 -20.78 3.25
C ILE A 17 7.77 -19.37 2.82
N GLU A 18 8.06 -18.50 3.78
CA GLU A 18 8.54 -17.14 3.55
C GLU A 18 9.74 -16.89 4.46
N ASN A 19 10.87 -16.54 3.87
CA ASN A 19 12.12 -16.35 4.60
C ASN A 19 12.43 -14.89 4.95
N ARG A 20 11.55 -13.95 4.63
CA ARG A 20 11.72 -12.52 4.88
C ARG A 20 10.45 -11.92 5.52
N VAL A 21 9.65 -11.21 4.74
CA VAL A 21 8.46 -10.51 5.22
C VAL A 21 7.26 -10.98 4.43
N ILE A 22 6.20 -11.35 5.14
CA ILE A 22 4.94 -11.78 4.53
C ILE A 22 4.39 -10.69 3.62
N GLY A 23 4.00 -11.08 2.42
CA GLY A 23 3.53 -10.16 1.39
C GLY A 23 4.48 -10.01 0.21
N GLY A 24 5.74 -10.42 0.38
CA GLY A 24 6.76 -10.41 -0.67
C GLY A 24 7.09 -9.01 -1.18
N THR A 25 7.72 -8.95 -2.34
CA THR A 25 8.16 -7.70 -2.98
C THR A 25 7.01 -6.74 -3.24
N CYS A 26 5.90 -7.22 -3.77
CA CYS A 26 4.78 -6.35 -4.15
C CYS A 26 4.24 -5.54 -2.98
N VAL A 27 3.98 -6.19 -1.84
CA VAL A 27 3.40 -5.54 -0.67
C VAL A 27 4.40 -4.64 0.03
N ASN A 28 5.66 -5.07 0.16
CA ASN A 28 6.61 -4.42 1.05
C ASN A 28 7.43 -3.33 0.36
N VAL A 29 7.87 -3.57 -0.87
CA VAL A 29 8.81 -2.67 -1.57
C VAL A 29 8.47 -2.46 -3.05
N GLY A 30 7.30 -2.91 -3.50
CA GLY A 30 6.91 -2.88 -4.91
C GLY A 30 5.58 -2.17 -5.15
N CYS A 31 4.58 -2.93 -5.61
CA CYS A 31 3.31 -2.40 -6.13
C CYS A 31 2.57 -1.50 -5.14
N VAL A 32 2.52 -1.89 -3.87
CA VAL A 32 1.74 -1.17 -2.85
C VAL A 32 2.38 0.17 -2.52
N PRO A 33 3.62 0.25 -2.02
CA PRO A 33 4.23 1.54 -1.70
C PRO A 33 4.37 2.43 -2.94
N LYS A 34 4.67 1.86 -4.11
CA LYS A 34 4.73 2.61 -5.36
C LYS A 34 3.39 3.28 -5.67
N LYS A 35 2.28 2.56 -5.56
CA LYS A 35 0.95 3.09 -5.90
C LYS A 35 0.51 4.17 -4.92
N VAL A 36 0.83 4.04 -3.64
CA VAL A 36 0.59 5.08 -2.64
C VAL A 36 1.34 6.37 -2.99
N MET A 37 2.61 6.25 -3.42
CA MET A 37 3.40 7.40 -3.87
C MET A 37 2.85 8.01 -5.14
N LEU A 38 2.46 7.19 -6.11
CA LEU A 38 1.87 7.67 -7.37
C LEU A 38 0.57 8.44 -7.12
N ASN A 39 -0.32 7.92 -6.28
CA ASN A 39 -1.57 8.60 -5.94
C ASN A 39 -1.30 9.99 -5.32
N LEU A 40 -0.34 10.08 -4.39
CA LEU A 40 0.03 11.38 -3.82
C LEU A 40 0.54 12.33 -4.89
N ALA A 41 1.42 11.87 -5.78
CA ALA A 41 1.94 12.70 -6.87
C ALA A 41 0.80 13.22 -7.76
N SER A 42 -0.13 12.36 -8.14
CA SER A 42 -1.31 12.74 -8.92
C SER A 42 -2.18 13.78 -8.19
N TYR A 43 -2.43 13.62 -6.90
CA TYR A 43 -3.22 14.59 -6.13
C TYR A 43 -2.55 15.97 -6.06
N LEU A 44 -1.23 16.01 -5.93
CA LEU A 44 -0.50 17.27 -5.92
C LEU A 44 -0.49 17.93 -7.30
N GLU A 45 -0.40 17.15 -8.36
CA GLU A 45 -0.50 17.62 -9.73
C GLU A 45 -1.91 18.17 -10.02
N GLU A 46 -2.96 17.42 -9.70
CA GLU A 46 -4.35 17.85 -9.85
C GLU A 46 -4.66 19.10 -9.02
N ALA A 47 -4.13 19.21 -7.81
CA ALA A 47 -4.32 20.37 -6.96
C ALA A 47 -3.81 21.67 -7.59
N SER A 48 -2.80 21.59 -8.45
CA SER A 48 -2.31 22.76 -9.21
C SER A 48 -3.33 23.32 -10.19
N LEU A 49 -4.26 22.46 -10.65
CA LEU A 49 -5.31 22.82 -11.60
C LEU A 49 -6.59 23.35 -10.92
N PHE A 50 -6.73 23.19 -9.62
CA PHE A 50 -7.96 23.54 -8.90
C PHE A 50 -8.34 25.02 -9.04
N LYS A 51 -7.36 25.88 -9.19
CA LYS A 51 -7.56 27.32 -9.45
C LYS A 51 -8.38 27.56 -10.72
N ASP A 52 -8.14 26.77 -11.77
CA ASP A 52 -8.84 26.91 -13.05
C ASP A 52 -10.33 26.54 -12.94
N TYR A 53 -10.68 25.79 -11.89
CA TYR A 53 -12.05 25.41 -11.55
C TYR A 53 -12.69 26.31 -10.49
N GLY A 54 -12.03 27.40 -10.11
CA GLY A 54 -12.54 28.34 -9.11
C GLY A 54 -12.34 27.89 -7.66
N VAL A 55 -11.53 26.84 -7.41
CA VAL A 55 -11.16 26.40 -6.05
C VAL A 55 -9.95 27.20 -5.59
N ASN A 56 -10.12 27.95 -4.53
CA ASN A 56 -9.06 28.76 -3.91
C ASN A 56 -8.48 28.09 -2.67
N GLY A 57 -7.27 28.49 -2.29
CA GLY A 57 -6.61 28.01 -1.06
C GLY A 57 -5.69 26.81 -1.29
N THR A 58 -5.47 26.41 -2.53
CA THR A 58 -4.52 25.34 -2.86
C THR A 58 -3.13 25.85 -3.20
N GLU A 59 -2.98 27.17 -3.31
CA GLU A 59 -1.68 27.81 -3.51
C GLU A 59 -0.82 27.62 -2.24
N GLY A 60 0.38 27.13 -2.43
CA GLY A 60 1.32 26.94 -1.32
C GLY A 60 1.18 25.60 -0.59
N LEU A 61 0.48 24.64 -1.16
CA LEU A 61 0.53 23.27 -0.67
C LEU A 61 1.98 22.78 -0.61
N LYS A 62 2.38 22.27 0.53
CA LYS A 62 3.71 21.71 0.75
C LYS A 62 3.59 20.26 1.21
N LEU A 63 4.39 19.41 0.61
CA LEU A 63 4.49 18.02 1.03
C LEU A 63 5.49 17.91 2.19
N ASP A 64 5.02 17.42 3.34
CA ASP A 64 5.88 16.88 4.38
C ASP A 64 6.22 15.43 4.01
N PHE A 65 7.31 15.26 3.27
CA PHE A 65 7.72 13.93 2.78
C PHE A 65 8.09 12.96 3.90
N PRO A 66 8.79 13.35 4.98
CA PRO A 66 8.99 12.49 6.14
C PRO A 66 7.69 11.95 6.74
N ALA A 67 6.73 12.81 7.01
CA ALA A 67 5.42 12.41 7.54
C ALA A 67 4.65 11.50 6.56
N PHE A 68 4.70 11.78 5.27
CA PHE A 68 4.12 10.91 4.25
C PHE A 68 4.77 9.53 4.24
N LYS A 69 6.10 9.47 4.29
CA LYS A 69 6.86 8.22 4.33
C LYS A 69 6.44 7.36 5.52
N GLU A 70 6.35 7.96 6.70
CA GLU A 70 5.92 7.26 7.91
C GLU A 70 4.53 6.63 7.75
N ARG A 71 3.57 7.39 7.22
CA ARG A 71 2.19 6.92 6.96
C ARG A 71 2.15 5.79 5.94
N ARG A 72 2.91 5.90 4.86
CA ARG A 72 3.05 4.84 3.85
C ARG A 72 3.61 3.56 4.47
N ASP A 73 4.65 3.68 5.27
CA ASP A 73 5.31 2.54 5.89
C ASP A 73 4.38 1.88 6.93
N ALA A 74 3.64 2.67 7.71
CA ALA A 74 2.61 2.18 8.61
C ALA A 74 1.49 1.42 7.88
N TYR A 75 1.09 1.90 6.71
CA TYR A 75 0.11 1.19 5.87
C TYR A 75 0.63 -0.17 5.40
N VAL A 76 1.87 -0.27 4.95
CA VAL A 76 2.51 -1.54 4.57
C VAL A 76 2.56 -2.49 5.77
N LYS A 77 2.98 -2.00 6.93
CA LYS A 77 3.04 -2.78 8.17
C LYS A 77 1.66 -3.32 8.57
N ARG A 78 0.61 -2.52 8.42
CA ARG A 78 -0.77 -2.96 8.64
C ARG A 78 -1.14 -4.12 7.70
N LEU A 79 -0.77 -4.05 6.43
CA LEU A 79 -1.02 -5.14 5.47
C LEU A 79 -0.29 -6.43 5.87
N ASN A 80 0.96 -6.34 6.32
CA ASN A 80 1.68 -7.50 6.83
C ASN A 80 0.91 -8.18 7.97
N GLY A 81 0.38 -7.41 8.92
CA GLY A 81 -0.46 -7.93 10.00
C GLY A 81 -1.71 -8.66 9.50
N ILE A 82 -2.41 -8.07 8.52
CA ILE A 82 -3.59 -8.70 7.91
C ILE A 82 -3.22 -10.03 7.24
N TYR A 83 -2.12 -10.07 6.52
CA TYR A 83 -1.66 -11.30 5.87
C TYR A 83 -1.24 -12.37 6.88
N SER A 84 -0.53 -11.99 7.93
CA SER A 84 -0.17 -12.91 9.03
C SER A 84 -1.41 -13.53 9.67
N ASN A 85 -2.40 -12.71 10.00
CA ASN A 85 -3.64 -13.17 10.59
C ASN A 85 -4.44 -14.10 9.65
N ASN A 86 -4.38 -13.85 8.35
CA ASN A 86 -5.06 -14.69 7.37
C ASN A 86 -4.39 -16.04 7.12
N ILE A 87 -3.11 -16.17 7.45
CA ILE A 87 -2.37 -17.44 7.36
C ILE A 87 -2.57 -18.27 8.62
N ALA A 88 -2.71 -17.63 9.77
CA ALA A 88 -2.91 -18.31 11.05
C ALA A 88 -4.30 -18.94 11.23
N LYS A 89 -5.23 -18.67 10.33
CA LYS A 89 -6.58 -19.27 10.31
C LYS A 89 -6.63 -20.52 9.44
#